data_b6eaf796a5dfa915fa336198c791090e
#
_entry.id   b6eaf796a5dfa915fa336198c791090e
#
_cell.length_a   1.000
_cell.length_b   1.000
_cell.length_c   1.000
_cell.angle_alpha   90.00
_cell.angle_beta   90.00
_cell.angle_gamma   90.00
#
_symmetry.space_group_name_H-M   'P 1'
#
loop_
_entity.id
_entity.type
_entity.pdbx_description
1 polymer ?
#
loop_
_entity_poly.entity_id
_entity_poly.type
_entity_poly.pdbx_seq_one_letter_code
_entity_poly.pdbx_strand_id
1 'polypeptide(L)'
;MVKTPSQPRLIPPLENGDRLTRYEFERRYNAMQHLKQAELIEGVVYMAAALRFRSHGQPHASLMTWLGNYMVATPGVALGDAPTIRLDLDNEPQPDAVLLIESQCGGRSRVSEDD
;
A
#
# COMPACT_ATOMS: atom_id res chain seq x y z
N MET A 1 -36.56 -8.96 -22.35
CA MET A 1 -35.43 -8.38 -22.55
C MET A 1 -34.34 -9.10 -21.96
N VAL A 2 -33.39 -8.89 -22.49
CA VAL A 2 -32.38 -9.56 -22.01
C VAL A 2 -31.66 -8.69 -21.18
N LYS A 3 -31.74 -8.89 -20.08
CA LYS A 3 -30.97 -8.39 -19.29
C LYS A 3 -29.67 -8.87 -19.62
N THR A 4 -28.76 -8.21 -19.57
CA THR A 4 -27.52 -8.66 -19.86
C THR A 4 -27.06 -9.34 -18.67
N PRO A 5 -27.42 -10.51 -18.57
CA PRO A 5 -27.10 -11.20 -17.37
C PRO A 5 -25.65 -11.28 -17.18
N SER A 6 -25.02 -11.32 -18.26
CA SER A 6 -23.61 -11.41 -18.12
C SER A 6 -23.01 -10.09 -17.80
N GLN A 7 -23.84 -9.12 -17.69
CA GLN A 7 -23.30 -7.89 -17.32
C GLN A 7 -22.65 -8.09 -16.01
N PRO A 8 -21.36 -8.02 -15.92
CA PRO A 8 -20.69 -8.26 -14.69
C PRO A 8 -21.09 -7.20 -13.71
N ARG A 9 -21.15 -7.60 -12.48
CA ARG A 9 -21.32 -6.67 -11.50
C ARG A 9 -20.15 -5.80 -11.51
N LEU A 10 -20.26 -4.60 -11.92
CA LEU A 10 -19.16 -3.68 -11.97
C LEU A 10 -18.74 -3.37 -10.56
N ILE A 11 -17.45 -3.49 -10.32
CA ILE A 11 -16.88 -3.07 -9.06
C ILE A 11 -16.63 -1.58 -9.17
N PRO A 12 -17.21 -0.77 -8.30
CA PRO A 12 -16.99 0.67 -8.38
C PRO A 12 -15.52 1.02 -8.24
N PRO A 13 -15.01 2.01 -8.98
CA PRO A 13 -13.63 2.42 -8.80
C PRO A 13 -13.44 3.16 -7.50
N LEU A 14 -12.20 3.20 -7.03
CA LEU A 14 -11.85 4.04 -5.90
C LEU A 14 -11.84 5.50 -6.32
N GLU A 15 -12.29 6.34 -5.42
CA GLU A 15 -12.23 7.78 -5.62
C GLU A 15 -11.72 8.42 -4.34
N ASN A 16 -10.96 9.50 -4.48
CA ASN A 16 -10.50 10.24 -3.32
C ASN A 16 -11.68 10.64 -2.44
N GLY A 17 -11.57 10.40 -1.17
CA GLY A 17 -12.61 10.77 -0.22
C GLY A 17 -13.67 9.72 0.02
N ASP A 18 -13.64 8.60 -0.71
CA ASP A 18 -14.56 7.50 -0.44
C ASP A 18 -14.38 7.01 1.00
N ARG A 19 -15.50 6.64 1.63
CA ARG A 19 -15.44 6.05 2.97
C ARG A 19 -15.73 4.58 2.84
N LEU A 20 -14.73 3.76 3.15
CA LEU A 20 -14.81 2.32 2.95
C LEU A 20 -14.19 1.58 4.13
N THR A 21 -14.60 0.33 4.29
CA THR A 21 -13.83 -0.58 5.13
C THR A 21 -12.63 -1.09 4.34
N ARG A 22 -11.67 -1.67 5.01
CA ARG A 22 -10.50 -2.24 4.34
C ARG A 22 -10.91 -3.29 3.31
N TYR A 23 -11.89 -4.13 3.62
CA TYR A 23 -12.31 -5.17 2.70
C TYR A 23 -12.86 -4.60 1.39
N GLU A 24 -13.67 -3.56 1.48
CA GLU A 24 -14.21 -2.94 0.27
C GLU A 24 -13.13 -2.14 -0.46
N PHE A 25 -12.23 -1.51 0.27
CA PHE A 25 -11.09 -0.81 -0.30
C PHE A 25 -10.22 -1.77 -1.11
N GLU A 26 -9.87 -2.90 -0.53
CA GLU A 26 -9.03 -3.90 -1.23
C GLU A 26 -9.75 -4.47 -2.43
N ARG A 27 -11.06 -4.72 -2.32
CA ARG A 27 -11.84 -5.24 -3.44
C ARG A 27 -11.78 -4.29 -4.63
N ARG A 28 -11.98 -3.01 -4.38
CA ARG A 28 -11.95 -2.01 -5.44
C ARG A 28 -10.54 -1.78 -5.97
N TYR A 29 -9.57 -1.75 -5.08
CA TYR A 29 -8.18 -1.53 -5.46
C TYR A 29 -7.70 -2.66 -6.37
N ASN A 30 -7.98 -3.89 -5.99
CA ASN A 30 -7.55 -5.05 -6.77
C ASN A 30 -8.19 -5.10 -8.16
N ALA A 31 -9.34 -4.45 -8.33
CA ALA A 31 -10.00 -4.39 -9.62
C ALA A 31 -9.47 -3.27 -10.53
N MET A 32 -8.61 -2.40 -10.01
CA MET A 32 -8.07 -1.27 -10.75
C MET A 32 -6.64 -1.54 -11.17
N GLN A 33 -6.47 -2.17 -12.31
CA GLN A 33 -5.17 -2.67 -12.72
C GLN A 33 -4.11 -1.60 -12.99
N HIS A 34 -4.53 -0.40 -13.27
CA HIS A 34 -3.59 0.67 -13.61
C HIS A 34 -3.31 1.63 -12.46
N LEU A 35 -3.97 1.43 -11.34
CA LEU A 35 -3.77 2.32 -10.21
C LEU A 35 -2.53 1.89 -9.46
N LYS A 36 -1.60 2.82 -9.27
CA LYS A 36 -0.32 2.49 -8.63
C LYS A 36 -0.36 2.61 -7.13
N GLN A 37 -0.97 3.64 -6.61
CA GLN A 37 -0.98 3.88 -5.18
C GLN A 37 -2.32 4.40 -4.72
N ALA A 38 -2.82 3.81 -3.66
CA ALA A 38 -3.99 4.28 -2.94
C ALA A 38 -3.85 3.83 -1.49
N GLU A 39 -4.35 4.65 -0.58
CA GLU A 39 -4.28 4.37 0.85
C GLU A 39 -5.64 4.51 1.48
N LEU A 40 -5.86 3.77 2.56
CA LEU A 40 -7.04 3.93 3.39
C LEU A 40 -6.58 4.42 4.76
N ILE A 41 -7.02 5.61 5.15
CA ILE A 41 -6.65 6.21 6.42
C ILE A 41 -7.93 6.59 7.16
N GLU A 42 -8.16 5.98 8.29
CA GLU A 42 -9.37 6.19 9.07
C GLU A 42 -10.64 6.03 8.23
N GLY A 43 -10.64 5.02 7.37
CA GLY A 43 -11.78 4.69 6.51
C GLY A 43 -11.95 5.58 5.30
N VAL A 44 -11.02 6.49 5.03
CA VAL A 44 -11.10 7.42 3.90
C VAL A 44 -10.02 7.09 2.89
N VAL A 45 -10.40 7.06 1.61
CA VAL A 45 -9.48 6.75 0.53
C VAL A 45 -8.68 7.99 0.12
N TYR A 46 -7.37 7.81 0.03
CA TYR A 46 -6.46 8.83 -0.49
C TYR A 46 -5.69 8.23 -1.65
N MET A 47 -5.73 8.89 -2.80
CA MET A 47 -5.04 8.43 -3.98
C MET A 47 -3.86 9.34 -4.27
N ALA A 48 -2.73 8.73 -4.62
CA ALA A 48 -1.51 9.48 -4.79
C ALA A 48 -1.58 10.41 -5.98
N ALA A 49 -1.05 11.61 -5.82
CA ALA A 49 -0.82 12.52 -6.92
C ALA A 49 0.46 12.10 -7.64
N ALA A 50 0.71 12.70 -8.79
CA ALA A 50 1.94 12.43 -9.51
C ALA A 50 3.14 12.81 -8.65
N LEU A 51 4.12 11.93 -8.58
CA LEU A 51 5.33 12.17 -7.79
C LEU A 51 6.37 12.87 -8.66
N ARG A 52 6.94 13.91 -8.09
CA ARG A 52 7.91 14.72 -8.81
C ARG A 52 9.31 14.42 -8.34
N PHE A 53 10.28 14.62 -9.23
CA PHE A 53 11.67 14.26 -8.95
C PHE A 53 12.24 15.01 -7.75
N ARG A 54 12.19 16.34 -7.77
CA ARG A 54 12.86 17.12 -6.71
C ARG A 54 12.13 17.10 -5.39
N SER A 55 10.80 17.06 -5.42
CA SER A 55 10.03 17.11 -4.19
C SER A 55 9.81 15.74 -3.56
N HIS A 56 9.92 14.68 -4.33
CA HIS A 56 9.71 13.33 -3.80
C HIS A 56 10.78 12.34 -4.22
N GLY A 57 11.01 12.19 -5.52
CA GLY A 57 11.89 11.12 -6.01
C GLY A 57 13.31 11.21 -5.48
N GLN A 58 13.89 12.39 -5.49
CA GLN A 58 15.26 12.57 -5.03
C GLN A 58 15.39 12.40 -3.51
N PRO A 59 14.53 13.04 -2.68
CA PRO A 59 14.58 12.80 -1.24
C PRO A 59 14.28 11.34 -0.88
N HIS A 60 13.36 10.71 -1.59
CA HIS A 60 13.04 9.30 -1.35
C HIS A 60 14.24 8.41 -1.64
N ALA A 61 14.92 8.64 -2.75
CA ALA A 61 16.11 7.87 -3.11
C ALA A 61 17.21 8.03 -2.05
N SER A 62 17.40 9.24 -1.54
CA SER A 62 18.37 9.48 -0.47
C SER A 62 17.99 8.76 0.81
N LEU A 63 16.72 8.79 1.17
CA LEU A 63 16.21 8.08 2.33
C LEU A 63 16.42 6.58 2.18
N MET A 64 16.07 6.01 1.03
CA MET A 64 16.21 4.58 0.79
C MET A 64 17.67 4.15 0.82
N THR A 65 18.58 4.99 0.34
CA THR A 65 20.00 4.70 0.42
C THR A 65 20.46 4.63 1.87
N TRP A 66 20.03 5.58 2.68
CA TRP A 66 20.37 5.60 4.09
C TRP A 66 19.81 4.39 4.83
N LEU A 67 18.53 4.09 4.61
CA LEU A 67 17.89 2.95 5.25
C LEU A 67 18.47 1.63 4.75
N GLY A 68 18.85 1.55 3.47
CA GLY A 68 19.48 0.38 2.91
C GLY A 68 20.84 0.09 3.56
N ASN A 69 21.62 1.14 3.82
CA ASN A 69 22.88 0.96 4.53
C ASN A 69 22.65 0.45 5.95
N TYR A 70 21.62 0.95 6.61
CA TYR A 70 21.26 0.47 7.94
C TYR A 70 20.85 -1.00 7.90
N MET A 71 20.03 -1.37 6.93
CA MET A 71 19.57 -2.75 6.76
C MET A 71 20.74 -3.71 6.57
N VAL A 72 21.69 -3.34 5.70
CA VAL A 72 22.84 -4.20 5.42
C VAL A 72 23.69 -4.40 6.67
N ALA A 73 23.79 -3.38 7.51
CA ALA A 73 24.60 -3.42 8.71
C ALA A 73 23.88 -4.02 9.93
N THR A 74 22.59 -4.31 9.82
CA THR A 74 21.77 -4.71 10.96
C THR A 74 21.07 -6.03 10.66
N PRO A 75 21.64 -7.17 11.07
CA PRO A 75 21.01 -8.45 10.83
C PRO A 75 19.61 -8.51 11.44
N GLY A 76 18.69 -9.14 10.74
CA GLY A 76 17.34 -9.32 11.22
C GLY A 76 16.39 -8.17 10.90
N VAL A 77 16.84 -7.18 10.11
CA VAL A 77 16.01 -6.08 9.68
C VAL A 77 15.81 -6.17 8.18
N ALA A 78 14.58 -5.97 7.72
CA ALA A 78 14.26 -5.90 6.31
C ALA A 78 13.71 -4.53 5.97
N LEU A 79 13.95 -4.09 4.74
CA LEU A 79 13.51 -2.78 4.25
C LEU A 79 12.55 -2.97 3.09
N GLY A 80 11.41 -2.30 3.12
CA GLY A 80 10.44 -2.29 2.04
C GLY A 80 10.26 -0.89 1.48
N ASP A 81 10.01 -0.82 0.17
CA ASP A 81 9.78 0.44 -0.54
C ASP A 81 8.31 0.51 -0.91
N ALA A 82 7.61 1.46 -0.33
CA ALA A 82 6.20 1.73 -0.60
C ALA A 82 5.28 0.51 -0.49
N PRO A 83 5.43 -0.31 0.55
CA PRO A 83 4.57 -1.48 0.67
C PRO A 83 3.19 -1.10 1.18
N THR A 84 2.20 -1.94 0.89
CA THR A 84 0.88 -1.82 1.48
C THR A 84 0.90 -2.45 2.87
N ILE A 85 0.41 -1.75 3.87
CA ILE A 85 0.40 -2.25 5.24
C ILE A 85 -1.02 -2.32 5.76
N ARG A 86 -1.46 -3.50 6.16
CA ARG A 86 -2.75 -3.70 6.79
C ARG A 86 -2.62 -3.47 8.28
N LEU A 87 -3.19 -2.40 8.78
CA LEU A 87 -3.16 -2.10 10.21
C LEU A 87 -4.43 -2.57 10.91
N ASP A 88 -5.58 -2.21 10.36
CA ASP A 88 -6.87 -2.60 10.93
C ASP A 88 -7.96 -2.47 9.86
N LEU A 89 -9.22 -2.52 10.25
CA LEU A 89 -10.34 -2.49 9.29
C LEU A 89 -10.52 -1.14 8.61
N ASP A 90 -9.93 -0.10 9.15
CA ASP A 90 -10.09 1.25 8.62
C ASP A 90 -8.79 1.84 8.11
N ASN A 91 -7.69 1.12 8.22
CA ASN A 91 -6.38 1.68 7.88
C ASN A 91 -5.52 0.71 7.10
N GLU A 92 -5.17 1.12 5.89
CA GLU A 92 -4.25 0.39 5.04
C GLU A 92 -3.38 1.40 4.28
N PRO A 93 -2.37 1.96 4.96
CA PRO A 93 -1.48 2.94 4.34
C PRO A 93 -0.43 2.31 3.45
N GLN A 94 0.19 3.15 2.62
CA GLN A 94 1.36 2.78 1.82
C GLN A 94 2.48 3.77 2.14
N PRO A 95 3.19 3.57 3.25
CA PRO A 95 4.27 4.48 3.60
C PRO A 95 5.41 4.40 2.59
N ASP A 96 6.17 5.48 2.48
CA ASP A 96 7.28 5.55 1.52
C ASP A 96 8.34 4.50 1.79
N ALA A 97 8.56 4.17 3.04
CA ALA A 97 9.54 3.16 3.43
C ALA A 97 9.11 2.49 4.72
N VAL A 98 9.49 1.24 4.87
CA VAL A 98 9.22 0.46 6.08
C VAL A 98 10.44 -0.35 6.44
N LEU A 99 10.81 -0.28 7.70
CA LEU A 99 11.76 -1.23 8.29
C LEU A 99 10.97 -2.19 9.16
N LEU A 100 11.23 -3.46 9.02
CA LEU A 100 10.61 -4.45 9.89
C LEU A 100 11.68 -5.35 10.51
N ILE A 101 11.37 -5.89 11.67
CA ILE A 101 12.22 -6.86 12.31
C ILE A 101 11.71 -8.24 11.90
N GLU A 102 12.62 -9.08 11.38
CA GLU A 102 12.26 -10.41 10.95
C GLU A 102 11.69 -11.22 12.12
N SER A 103 10.77 -12.14 11.81
CA SER A 103 10.08 -12.89 12.85
C SER A 103 11.03 -13.71 13.70
N GLN A 104 12.08 -14.28 13.11
CA GLN A 104 13.07 -15.05 13.86
C GLN A 104 13.90 -14.18 14.78
N CYS A 105 13.84 -12.88 14.64
CA CYS A 105 14.52 -11.93 15.51
C CYS A 105 13.56 -11.21 16.44
N GLY A 106 12.35 -11.73 16.60
CA GLY A 106 11.38 -11.16 17.52
C GLY A 106 10.36 -10.22 16.90
N GLY A 107 10.35 -10.08 15.58
CA GLY A 107 9.39 -9.21 14.90
C GLY A 107 7.98 -9.79 14.97
N ARG A 108 7.00 -8.91 15.00
CA ARG A 108 5.59 -9.28 15.09
C ARG A 108 4.79 -9.03 13.82
N SER A 109 5.39 -8.36 12.86
CA SER A 109 4.75 -8.19 11.57
C SER A 109 4.92 -9.45 10.76
N ARG A 110 4.10 -9.59 9.72
CA ARG A 110 4.26 -10.68 8.78
C ARG A 110 3.99 -10.17 7.39
N VAL A 111 4.59 -10.82 6.42
CA VAL A 111 4.39 -10.50 5.02
C VAL A 111 3.35 -11.46 4.48
N SER A 112 2.32 -10.90 3.81
CA SER A 112 1.30 -11.73 3.18
C SER A 112 1.88 -12.37 1.93
N GLU A 113 1.54 -13.63 1.68
CA GLU A 113 2.01 -14.30 0.49
C GLU A 113 1.29 -13.84 -0.76
N ASP A 114 0.19 -13.14 -0.60
CA ASP A 114 -0.58 -12.64 -1.73
C ASP A 114 -0.10 -11.27 -2.21
N ASP A 115 0.87 -10.69 -1.56
CA ASP A 115 1.35 -9.33 -1.87
C ASP A 115 2.71 -9.34 -2.55
#